data_166e84cf81cc11f706eba6584279305b
#
_entry.id   166e84cf81cc11f706eba6584279305b
#
_cell.length_a   1.000
_cell.length_b   1.000
_cell.length_c   1.000
_cell.angle_alpha   90.00
_cell.angle_beta   90.00
_cell.angle_gamma   90.00
#
_symmetry.space_group_name_H-M   'P 1'
#
loop_
_entity.id
_entity.type
_entity.pdbx_description
1 polymer ?
#
loop_
_entity_poly.entity_id
_entity_poly.type
_entity_poly.pdbx_seq_one_letter_code
_entity_poly.pdbx_strand_id
1 'polypeptide(L)'
;NLLENCDEVSVEEYMETYKSRITQESEALFVRDFLFPILGTKKMKYVVPQYPFLDSSGRSRRIDFGVLYNSKKLALEVNGESYHAEGIIPGEQFDDNLNRQNEILSAGWFLLRFSYNQLKDSKWRQKVSHDLFSLLRRHIPEILSEETIKPNYLQEQVLDALDYYRKVGHKKGVVILPTGTGKTYLSAFDTLNAQGRILFIVHKLDILSQSRESYEKIYTTAKLGLLTGDAREHVNDSKVLFASKDTLRNCFTDFKPNEFDYIVIDEVHHGQAPTYQSILSYFKPNVFMLGLTATPDRADRKDIFQLFDYNKVFEYTLNDAIDNGFLVPYTYYGLTDNIDYSNIRYNGSKYKIEDLDRALIIPERNERIFDEYITKGCGNKALGFCCSIKHANEMAELFNSKGIPAVAITSETPDRDKVIKDFRQSVYTVAFTVDLFNEGIDFPDLRVLLFL
;
A
#
# COMPACT_ATOMS: atom_id res chain seq x y z
N ASN A 1 -18.11 9.52 27.54
CA ASN A 1 -17.92 10.30 26.34
C ASN A 1 -19.04 11.35 26.21
N LEU A 2 -18.69 12.65 26.20
CA LEU A 2 -19.68 13.74 26.20
C LEU A 2 -20.38 13.91 24.82
N LEU A 3 -19.79 13.40 23.76
CA LEU A 3 -20.25 13.55 22.37
C LEU A 3 -20.79 12.24 21.78
N GLU A 4 -21.02 11.21 22.56
CA GLU A 4 -21.39 9.86 22.09
C GLU A 4 -22.67 9.86 21.24
N ASN A 5 -23.63 10.73 21.57
CA ASN A 5 -24.92 10.82 20.89
C ASN A 5 -24.97 11.86 19.76
N CYS A 6 -23.83 12.52 19.43
CA CYS A 6 -23.78 13.47 18.34
C CYS A 6 -23.58 12.74 17.01
N ASP A 7 -24.33 13.11 15.99
CA ASP A 7 -24.15 12.55 14.63
C ASP A 7 -22.91 13.14 13.96
N GLU A 8 -22.71 14.43 14.12
CA GLU A 8 -21.55 15.17 13.62
C GLU A 8 -21.06 16.15 14.69
N VAL A 9 -19.78 16.46 14.72
CA VAL A 9 -19.14 17.36 15.67
C VAL A 9 -18.15 18.24 14.93
N SER A 10 -18.35 19.58 14.97
CA SER A 10 -17.37 20.52 14.40
C SER A 10 -16.11 20.62 15.27
N VAL A 11 -15.04 21.18 14.71
CA VAL A 11 -13.78 21.43 15.47
C VAL A 11 -14.05 22.35 16.65
N GLU A 12 -14.80 23.41 16.44
CA GLU A 12 -15.15 24.41 17.45
C GLU A 12 -15.98 23.78 18.59
N GLU A 13 -16.99 23.01 18.23
CA GLU A 13 -17.85 22.31 19.19
C GLU A 13 -17.09 21.29 20.01
N TYR A 14 -16.19 20.51 19.38
CA TYR A 14 -15.34 19.55 20.07
C TYR A 14 -14.40 20.25 21.05
N MET A 15 -13.74 21.31 20.61
CA MET A 15 -12.81 22.09 21.42
C MET A 15 -13.50 22.76 22.62
N GLU A 16 -14.71 23.30 22.44
CA GLU A 16 -15.48 23.90 23.53
C GLU A 16 -15.97 22.84 24.52
N THR A 17 -16.50 21.71 24.04
CA THR A 17 -16.96 20.58 24.87
C THR A 17 -15.86 20.03 25.76
N TYR A 18 -14.63 19.92 25.24
CA TYR A 18 -13.48 19.37 25.98
C TYR A 18 -12.46 20.41 26.45
N LYS A 19 -12.85 21.68 26.53
CA LYS A 19 -11.98 22.81 26.93
C LYS A 19 -11.25 22.60 28.25
N SER A 20 -11.89 21.95 29.23
CA SER A 20 -11.29 21.64 30.53
C SER A 20 -10.30 20.47 30.49
N ARG A 21 -10.29 19.68 29.39
CA ARG A 21 -9.41 18.51 29.22
C ARG A 21 -8.28 18.78 28.25
N ILE A 22 -8.51 19.56 27.19
CA ILE A 22 -7.51 19.97 26.21
C ILE A 22 -6.97 21.33 26.67
N THR A 23 -5.91 21.28 27.48
CA THR A 23 -5.34 22.47 28.10
C THR A 23 -4.01 22.91 27.52
N GLN A 24 -3.35 22.01 26.77
CA GLN A 24 -2.07 22.27 26.15
C GLN A 24 -2.23 22.64 24.66
N GLU A 25 -1.40 23.57 24.18
CA GLU A 25 -1.39 23.94 22.75
C GLU A 25 -1.05 22.77 21.84
N SER A 26 -0.18 21.86 22.28
CA SER A 26 0.19 20.64 21.56
C SER A 26 -1.02 19.72 21.33
N GLU A 27 -1.87 19.56 22.33
CA GLU A 27 -3.12 18.78 22.25
C GLU A 27 -4.13 19.44 21.30
N ALA A 28 -4.29 20.76 21.42
CA ALA A 28 -5.18 21.53 20.55
C ALA A 28 -4.73 21.50 19.08
N LEU A 29 -3.43 21.62 18.83
CA LEU A 29 -2.83 21.49 17.49
C LEU A 29 -3.07 20.08 16.91
N PHE A 30 -2.87 19.04 17.73
CA PHE A 30 -3.05 17.66 17.30
C PHE A 30 -4.51 17.39 16.92
N VAL A 31 -5.47 17.89 17.66
CA VAL A 31 -6.89 17.79 17.35
C VAL A 31 -7.21 18.45 16.01
N ARG A 32 -6.82 19.73 15.83
CA ARG A 32 -7.20 20.51 14.65
C ARG A 32 -6.54 20.05 13.37
N ASP A 33 -5.24 19.77 13.44
CA ASP A 33 -4.40 19.60 12.27
C ASP A 33 -4.17 18.12 11.89
N PHE A 34 -4.52 17.18 12.78
CA PHE A 34 -4.29 15.75 12.53
C PHE A 34 -5.54 14.90 12.76
N LEU A 35 -6.21 15.00 13.90
CA LEU A 35 -7.35 14.14 14.19
C LEU A 35 -8.56 14.47 13.33
N PHE A 36 -8.97 15.73 13.25
CA PHE A 36 -10.10 16.13 12.42
C PHE A 36 -9.88 15.88 10.92
N PRO A 37 -8.71 16.20 10.32
CA PRO A 37 -8.46 15.90 8.91
C PRO A 37 -8.54 14.41 8.56
N ILE A 38 -8.21 13.53 9.53
CA ILE A 38 -8.19 12.08 9.31
C ILE A 38 -9.54 11.43 9.62
N LEU A 39 -10.20 11.84 10.69
CA LEU A 39 -11.42 11.20 11.19
C LEU A 39 -12.72 11.85 10.70
N GLY A 40 -12.67 13.11 10.33
CA GLY A 40 -13.86 13.89 9.96
C GLY A 40 -14.82 14.16 11.12
N THR A 41 -15.84 14.97 10.85
CA THR A 41 -16.81 15.43 11.85
C THR A 41 -17.62 14.30 12.50
N LYS A 42 -17.91 13.23 11.74
CA LYS A 42 -18.74 12.10 12.21
C LYS A 42 -18.03 11.17 13.16
N LYS A 43 -16.70 11.07 13.08
CA LYS A 43 -15.92 10.07 13.83
C LYS A 43 -15.18 10.67 15.03
N MET A 44 -15.07 11.99 15.12
CA MET A 44 -14.45 12.65 16.29
C MET A 44 -15.15 12.33 17.63
N LYS A 45 -16.42 11.98 17.61
CA LYS A 45 -17.14 11.49 18.80
C LYS A 45 -16.52 10.26 19.47
N TYR A 46 -15.73 9.47 18.75
CA TYR A 46 -15.04 8.29 19.30
C TYR A 46 -13.69 8.62 19.92
N VAL A 47 -13.23 9.88 19.84
CA VAL A 47 -11.99 10.36 20.45
C VAL A 47 -12.31 11.03 21.78
N VAL A 48 -11.77 10.51 22.86
CA VAL A 48 -11.99 11.05 24.21
C VAL A 48 -10.67 11.58 24.75
N PRO A 49 -10.53 12.92 24.92
CA PRO A 49 -9.33 13.50 25.48
C PRO A 49 -9.24 13.21 26.99
N GLN A 50 -8.01 13.07 27.50
CA GLN A 50 -7.66 12.75 28.87
C GLN A 50 -8.43 11.52 29.38
N TYR A 51 -8.40 10.44 28.58
CA TYR A 51 -9.11 9.20 28.87
C TYR A 51 -8.56 8.52 30.13
N PRO A 52 -9.38 8.28 31.16
CA PRO A 52 -8.92 7.68 32.42
C PRO A 52 -8.75 6.15 32.25
N PHE A 53 -7.68 5.60 32.81
CA PHE A 53 -7.50 4.15 32.97
C PHE A 53 -6.87 3.85 34.35
N LEU A 54 -7.04 2.61 34.83
CA LEU A 54 -6.38 2.14 36.02
C LEU A 54 -5.13 1.34 35.66
N ASP A 55 -4.00 1.68 36.28
CA ASP A 55 -2.79 0.86 36.16
C ASP A 55 -2.90 -0.43 37.01
N SER A 56 -1.92 -1.34 36.87
CA SER A 56 -1.90 -2.60 37.60
C SER A 56 -1.90 -2.48 39.13
N SER A 57 -1.51 -1.31 39.64
CA SER A 57 -1.55 -0.97 41.08
C SER A 57 -2.87 -0.34 41.51
N GLY A 58 -3.85 -0.16 40.59
CA GLY A 58 -5.13 0.47 40.85
C GLY A 58 -5.09 2.02 40.90
N ARG A 59 -3.97 2.65 40.50
CA ARG A 59 -3.89 4.11 40.42
C ARG A 59 -4.59 4.61 39.16
N SER A 60 -5.33 5.71 39.27
CA SER A 60 -5.95 6.38 38.13
C SER A 60 -4.88 7.14 37.32
N ARG A 61 -4.77 6.82 36.06
CA ARG A 61 -3.91 7.49 35.08
C ARG A 61 -4.74 7.97 33.90
N ARG A 62 -4.14 8.76 32.99
CA ARG A 62 -4.84 9.31 31.82
C ARG A 62 -4.02 9.10 30.57
N ILE A 63 -4.71 8.85 29.47
CA ILE A 63 -4.21 8.84 28.09
C ILE A 63 -4.62 10.16 27.45
N ASP A 64 -3.73 10.86 26.75
CA ASP A 64 -4.02 12.18 26.18
C ASP A 64 -5.24 12.12 25.26
N PHE A 65 -5.32 11.11 24.37
CA PHE A 65 -6.51 10.83 23.57
C PHE A 65 -6.74 9.32 23.46
N GLY A 66 -7.86 8.85 24.00
CA GLY A 66 -8.35 7.49 23.83
C GLY A 66 -9.30 7.41 22.65
N VAL A 67 -8.98 6.61 21.63
CA VAL A 67 -9.89 6.30 20.53
C VAL A 67 -10.57 4.97 20.82
N LEU A 68 -11.89 4.99 20.90
CA LEU A 68 -12.73 3.85 21.29
C LEU A 68 -13.77 3.58 20.21
N TYR A 69 -13.64 2.44 19.53
CA TYR A 69 -14.56 2.06 18.45
C TYR A 69 -14.75 0.55 18.39
N ASN A 70 -15.99 0.07 18.50
CA ASN A 70 -16.33 -1.36 18.39
C ASN A 70 -15.41 -2.28 19.22
N SER A 71 -15.24 -2.01 20.51
CA SER A 71 -14.37 -2.75 21.44
C SER A 71 -12.86 -2.63 21.18
N LYS A 72 -12.44 -1.94 20.13
CA LYS A 72 -11.04 -1.64 19.83
C LYS A 72 -10.61 -0.37 20.54
N LYS A 73 -9.34 -0.34 21.00
CA LYS A 73 -8.79 0.75 21.82
C LYS A 73 -7.46 1.20 21.28
N LEU A 74 -7.33 2.51 21.04
CA LEU A 74 -6.08 3.13 20.60
C LEU A 74 -5.75 4.31 21.48
N ALA A 75 -4.56 4.33 22.07
CA ALA A 75 -4.01 5.41 22.87
C ALA A 75 -3.11 6.29 21.99
N LEU A 76 -3.39 7.57 21.98
CA LEU A 76 -2.58 8.57 21.30
C LEU A 76 -2.04 9.53 22.36
N GLU A 77 -0.73 9.75 22.36
CA GLU A 77 -0.05 10.64 23.32
C GLU A 77 0.75 11.71 22.59
N VAL A 78 0.65 12.93 23.09
CA VAL A 78 1.34 14.10 22.58
C VAL A 78 2.22 14.69 23.66
N ASN A 79 3.53 14.48 23.57
CA ASN A 79 4.49 14.95 24.56
C ASN A 79 4.89 16.41 24.28
N GLY A 80 4.84 17.25 25.31
CA GLY A 80 5.37 18.63 25.28
C GLY A 80 6.89 18.70 25.08
N GLU A 81 7.41 19.90 24.83
CA GLU A 81 8.84 20.16 24.54
C GLU A 81 9.80 19.71 25.65
N SER A 82 9.35 19.68 26.91
CA SER A 82 10.16 19.33 28.09
C SER A 82 10.58 17.85 28.17
N TYR A 83 10.09 16.97 27.29
CA TYR A 83 10.37 15.52 27.31
C TYR A 83 11.56 15.07 26.44
N HIS A 84 12.26 15.99 25.75
CA HIS A 84 13.28 15.61 24.75
C HIS A 84 14.72 15.92 25.12
N ALA A 85 14.99 16.40 26.34
CA ALA A 85 16.36 16.54 26.79
C ALA A 85 16.81 15.28 27.53
N GLU A 86 17.44 14.34 26.81
CA GLU A 86 18.22 13.28 27.45
C GLU A 86 19.16 13.90 28.49
N GLY A 87 19.00 13.50 29.76
CA GLY A 87 19.79 14.00 30.88
C GLY A 87 19.15 15.09 31.72
N ILE A 88 17.93 15.56 31.46
CA ILE A 88 17.22 16.58 32.26
C ILE A 88 16.07 16.00 33.06
N ILE A 89 15.56 14.82 32.72
CA ILE A 89 14.49 14.18 33.46
C ILE A 89 15.07 13.36 34.62
N PRO A 90 14.62 13.54 35.87
CA PRO A 90 14.99 12.65 36.96
C PRO A 90 14.68 11.19 36.62
N GLY A 91 15.57 10.25 36.96
CA GLY A 91 15.44 8.84 36.64
C GLY A 91 14.10 8.24 37.04
N GLU A 92 13.56 8.60 38.20
CA GLU A 92 12.23 8.19 38.66
C GLU A 92 11.09 8.61 37.71
N GLN A 93 11.19 9.79 37.11
CA GLN A 93 10.17 10.26 36.17
C GLN A 93 10.26 9.57 34.82
N PHE A 94 11.46 9.20 34.39
CA PHE A 94 11.68 8.38 33.19
C PHE A 94 11.11 6.98 33.39
N ASP A 95 11.39 6.33 34.52
CA ASP A 95 10.88 5.00 34.87
C ASP A 95 9.35 5.00 35.01
N ASP A 96 8.73 6.02 35.59
CA ASP A 96 7.28 6.13 35.68
C ASP A 96 6.63 6.26 34.29
N ASN A 97 7.23 7.03 33.38
CA ASN A 97 6.77 7.14 32.00
C ASN A 97 6.88 5.81 31.23
N LEU A 98 7.97 5.07 31.42
CA LEU A 98 8.16 3.75 30.82
C LEU A 98 7.14 2.74 31.37
N ASN A 99 6.94 2.73 32.69
CA ASN A 99 5.95 1.91 33.34
C ASN A 99 4.53 2.23 32.84
N ARG A 100 4.19 3.52 32.69
CA ARG A 100 2.89 3.96 32.15
C ARG A 100 2.66 3.41 30.73
N GLN A 101 3.68 3.40 29.87
CA GLN A 101 3.56 2.82 28.52
C GLN A 101 3.29 1.31 28.57
N ASN A 102 4.05 0.60 29.40
CA ASN A 102 3.87 -0.85 29.57
C ASN A 102 2.48 -1.19 30.10
N GLU A 103 1.95 -0.40 31.02
CA GLU A 103 0.60 -0.55 31.55
C GLU A 103 -0.49 -0.32 30.49
N ILE A 104 -0.34 0.70 29.64
CA ILE A 104 -1.26 0.96 28.51
C ILE A 104 -1.27 -0.23 27.55
N LEU A 105 -0.09 -0.73 27.15
CA LEU A 105 0.03 -1.89 26.28
C LEU A 105 -0.53 -3.17 26.92
N SER A 106 -0.23 -3.41 28.20
CA SER A 106 -0.71 -4.57 28.95
C SER A 106 -2.24 -4.56 29.13
N ALA A 107 -2.86 -3.38 29.17
CA ALA A 107 -4.32 -3.21 29.19
C ALA A 107 -4.98 -3.38 27.81
N GLY A 108 -4.22 -3.83 26.79
CA GLY A 108 -4.72 -4.14 25.46
C GLY A 108 -4.95 -2.93 24.56
N TRP A 109 -4.30 -1.79 24.87
CA TRP A 109 -4.31 -0.62 24.01
C TRP A 109 -3.18 -0.69 22.98
N PHE A 110 -3.45 -0.27 21.77
CA PHE A 110 -2.37 0.13 20.86
C PHE A 110 -1.94 1.55 21.19
N LEU A 111 -0.64 1.82 21.25
CA LEU A 111 -0.09 3.10 21.64
C LEU A 111 0.70 3.75 20.52
N LEU A 112 0.41 5.02 20.23
CA LEU A 112 1.20 5.87 19.34
C LEU A 112 1.52 7.18 20.04
N ARG A 113 2.77 7.64 19.91
CA ARG A 113 3.26 8.85 20.60
C ARG A 113 3.90 9.80 19.61
N PHE A 114 3.62 11.08 19.78
CA PHE A 114 4.20 12.17 19.02
C PHE A 114 4.80 13.23 19.93
N SER A 115 5.86 13.87 19.49
CA SER A 115 6.37 15.06 20.18
C SER A 115 5.72 16.32 19.60
N TYR A 116 5.65 17.37 20.40
CA TYR A 116 5.16 18.66 19.94
C TYR A 116 5.97 19.22 18.77
N ASN A 117 7.31 18.98 18.75
CA ASN A 117 8.15 19.37 17.64
C ASN A 117 7.78 18.65 16.34
N GLN A 118 7.42 17.37 16.40
CA GLN A 118 6.94 16.65 15.21
C GLN A 118 5.61 17.23 14.67
N LEU A 119 4.77 17.77 15.53
CA LEU A 119 3.52 18.41 15.10
C LEU A 119 3.71 19.77 14.44
N LYS A 120 4.76 20.52 14.83
CA LYS A 120 5.07 21.86 14.31
C LYS A 120 5.93 21.85 13.05
N ASP A 121 6.92 20.98 12.99
CA ASP A 121 7.89 20.93 11.91
C ASP A 121 7.26 20.37 10.64
N SER A 122 7.29 21.15 9.58
CA SER A 122 6.73 20.79 8.27
C SER A 122 7.27 19.45 7.72
N LYS A 123 8.53 19.13 8.00
CA LYS A 123 9.18 17.88 7.62
C LYS A 123 8.55 16.65 8.30
N TRP A 124 8.09 16.79 9.55
CA TRP A 124 7.53 15.69 10.33
C TRP A 124 6.01 15.59 10.26
N ARG A 125 5.30 16.68 9.98
CA ARG A 125 3.82 16.71 9.96
C ARG A 125 3.22 15.63 9.05
N GLN A 126 3.76 15.46 7.86
CA GLN A 126 3.30 14.42 6.93
C GLN A 126 3.50 13.01 7.49
N LYS A 127 4.66 12.77 8.13
CA LYS A 127 4.92 11.48 8.76
C LYS A 127 3.95 11.22 9.92
N VAL A 128 3.67 12.22 10.75
CA VAL A 128 2.67 12.11 11.84
C VAL A 128 1.30 11.74 11.29
N SER A 129 0.82 12.43 10.26
CA SER A 129 -0.45 12.10 9.60
C SER A 129 -0.46 10.70 9.01
N HIS A 130 0.63 10.31 8.35
CA HIS A 130 0.77 8.97 7.78
C HIS A 130 0.77 7.88 8.86
N ASP A 131 1.56 8.03 9.91
CA ASP A 131 1.66 7.06 10.99
C ASP A 131 0.31 6.91 11.73
N LEU A 132 -0.37 8.02 12.01
CA LEU A 132 -1.70 8.01 12.61
C LEU A 132 -2.73 7.32 11.72
N PHE A 133 -2.79 7.70 10.44
CA PHE A 133 -3.69 7.07 9.47
C PHE A 133 -3.42 5.57 9.30
N SER A 134 -2.15 5.18 9.20
CA SER A 134 -1.72 3.80 9.03
C SER A 134 -2.09 2.94 10.25
N LEU A 135 -1.95 3.50 11.46
CA LEU A 135 -2.33 2.81 12.69
C LEU A 135 -3.85 2.64 12.80
N LEU A 136 -4.61 3.71 12.51
CA LEU A 136 -6.08 3.66 12.48
C LEU A 136 -6.56 2.64 11.43
N ARG A 137 -6.01 2.68 10.22
CA ARG A 137 -6.34 1.74 9.15
C ARG A 137 -6.04 0.28 9.52
N ARG A 138 -4.96 0.04 10.26
CA ARG A 138 -4.57 -1.30 10.68
C ARG A 138 -5.44 -1.86 11.79
N HIS A 139 -5.77 -1.03 12.79
CA HIS A 139 -6.40 -1.50 14.02
C HIS A 139 -7.89 -1.17 14.13
N ILE A 140 -8.31 -0.06 13.54
CA ILE A 140 -9.71 0.41 13.56
C ILE A 140 -10.10 0.93 12.16
N PRO A 141 -10.03 0.12 11.10
CA PRO A 141 -10.32 0.60 9.73
C PRO A 141 -11.72 1.20 9.61
N GLU A 142 -12.68 0.73 10.39
CA GLU A 142 -14.07 1.17 10.34
C GLU A 142 -14.27 2.60 10.90
N ILE A 143 -13.30 3.13 11.66
CA ILE A 143 -13.38 4.51 12.16
C ILE A 143 -12.96 5.54 11.11
N LEU A 144 -12.17 5.12 10.11
CA LEU A 144 -11.81 6.03 9.04
C LEU A 144 -13.08 6.43 8.31
N SER A 145 -13.33 7.73 8.20
CA SER A 145 -14.53 8.24 7.56
C SER A 145 -14.65 7.73 6.13
N GLU A 146 -15.86 7.37 5.69
CA GLU A 146 -16.18 7.12 4.28
C GLU A 146 -16.12 8.42 3.45
N GLU A 147 -15.85 9.55 4.09
CA GLU A 147 -15.79 10.86 3.45
C GLU A 147 -14.56 10.92 2.53
N THR A 148 -14.85 10.83 1.26
CA THR A 148 -14.00 11.07 0.10
C THR A 148 -12.50 10.90 0.36
N ILE A 149 -11.98 9.75 -0.05
CA ILE A 149 -10.52 9.56 -0.15
C ILE A 149 -9.97 10.75 -0.94
N LYS A 150 -9.03 11.49 -0.33
CA LYS A 150 -8.38 12.66 -0.96
C LYS A 150 -7.00 12.26 -1.48
N PRO A 151 -6.51 12.91 -2.52
CA PRO A 151 -5.14 12.74 -2.94
C PRO A 151 -4.17 13.05 -1.79
N ASN A 152 -3.11 12.26 -1.66
CA ASN A 152 -2.00 12.61 -0.79
C ASN A 152 -1.10 13.65 -1.49
N TYR A 153 -0.15 14.22 -0.75
CA TYR A 153 0.74 15.28 -1.26
C TYR A 153 1.49 14.89 -2.54
N LEU A 154 2.01 13.66 -2.64
CA LEU A 154 2.65 13.19 -3.86
C LEU A 154 1.66 13.11 -5.04
N GLN A 155 0.46 12.60 -4.77
CA GLN A 155 -0.58 12.53 -5.78
C GLN A 155 -1.03 13.93 -6.24
N GLU A 156 -1.13 14.90 -5.33
CA GLU A 156 -1.44 16.29 -5.69
C GLU A 156 -0.39 16.87 -6.65
N GLN A 157 0.90 16.69 -6.37
CA GLN A 157 1.97 17.13 -7.26
C GLN A 157 1.87 16.50 -8.66
N VAL A 158 1.55 15.21 -8.72
CA VAL A 158 1.38 14.50 -10.00
C VAL A 158 0.15 15.00 -10.74
N LEU A 159 -0.98 15.25 -10.03
CA LEU A 159 -2.19 15.80 -10.62
C LEU A 159 -1.95 17.19 -11.20
N ASP A 160 -1.22 18.04 -10.51
CA ASP A 160 -0.83 19.38 -11.00
C ASP A 160 0.05 19.26 -12.25
N ALA A 161 1.01 18.34 -12.28
CA ALA A 161 1.84 18.08 -13.44
C ALA A 161 1.01 17.58 -14.64
N LEU A 162 0.09 16.63 -14.43
CA LEU A 162 -0.82 16.12 -15.47
C LEU A 162 -1.70 17.24 -16.03
N ASP A 163 -2.23 18.09 -15.17
CA ASP A 163 -3.06 19.23 -15.59
C ASP A 163 -2.24 20.24 -16.41
N TYR A 164 -1.01 20.53 -16.00
CA TYR A 164 -0.09 21.36 -16.77
C TYR A 164 0.18 20.80 -18.17
N TYR A 165 0.50 19.48 -18.28
CA TYR A 165 0.76 18.84 -19.57
C TYR A 165 -0.46 18.91 -20.51
N ARG A 166 -1.66 18.72 -19.99
CA ARG A 166 -2.91 18.87 -20.76
C ARG A 166 -3.12 20.31 -21.23
N LYS A 167 -2.88 21.30 -20.36
CA LYS A 167 -3.02 22.73 -20.67
C LYS A 167 -2.07 23.19 -21.77
N VAL A 168 -0.86 22.65 -21.83
CA VAL A 168 0.08 22.95 -22.92
C VAL A 168 -0.17 22.14 -24.20
N GLY A 169 -1.21 21.31 -24.23
CA GLY A 169 -1.71 20.63 -25.42
C GLY A 169 -1.25 19.20 -25.63
N HIS A 170 -0.51 18.60 -24.69
CA HIS A 170 -0.15 17.20 -24.78
C HIS A 170 -1.38 16.30 -24.63
N LYS A 171 -1.43 15.21 -25.39
CA LYS A 171 -2.53 14.23 -25.41
C LYS A 171 -2.15 12.89 -24.79
N LYS A 172 -0.88 12.71 -24.47
CA LYS A 172 -0.34 11.49 -23.88
C LYS A 172 0.74 11.82 -22.87
N GLY A 173 0.91 10.97 -21.86
CA GLY A 173 2.01 11.09 -20.92
C GLY A 173 2.17 9.88 -20.03
N VAL A 174 3.39 9.72 -19.51
CA VAL A 174 3.76 8.65 -18.59
C VAL A 174 4.06 9.24 -17.22
N VAL A 175 3.54 8.59 -16.19
CA VAL A 175 3.86 8.84 -14.79
C VAL A 175 4.59 7.62 -14.24
N ILE A 176 5.76 7.86 -13.66
CA ILE A 176 6.62 6.84 -13.07
C ILE A 176 6.58 7.01 -11.56
N LEU A 177 5.97 6.05 -10.88
CA LEU A 177 5.85 6.03 -9.42
C LEU A 177 6.11 4.63 -8.89
N PRO A 178 6.85 4.46 -7.79
CA PRO A 178 7.05 3.15 -7.18
C PRO A 178 5.74 2.46 -6.82
N THR A 179 5.79 1.13 -6.75
CA THR A 179 4.66 0.34 -6.24
C THR A 179 4.37 0.73 -4.78
N GLY A 180 3.10 0.80 -4.40
CA GLY A 180 2.69 1.19 -3.05
C GLY A 180 2.44 2.69 -2.85
N THR A 181 2.76 3.56 -3.81
CA THR A 181 2.49 5.01 -3.73
C THR A 181 1.06 5.40 -4.13
N GLY A 182 0.22 4.43 -4.51
CA GLY A 182 -1.19 4.66 -4.84
C GLY A 182 -1.45 5.10 -6.28
N LYS A 183 -0.71 4.57 -7.27
CA LYS A 183 -0.90 4.85 -8.71
C LYS A 183 -2.34 4.71 -9.19
N THR A 184 -3.04 3.66 -8.73
CA THR A 184 -4.44 3.40 -9.12
C THR A 184 -5.37 4.49 -8.59
N TYR A 185 -5.20 4.90 -7.33
CA TYR A 185 -5.95 6.01 -6.75
C TYR A 185 -5.66 7.33 -7.47
N LEU A 186 -4.38 7.58 -7.80
CA LEU A 186 -3.97 8.75 -8.59
C LEU A 186 -4.75 8.83 -9.91
N SER A 187 -4.81 7.73 -10.67
CA SER A 187 -5.54 7.70 -11.93
C SER A 187 -7.06 7.88 -11.75
N ALA A 188 -7.61 7.38 -10.65
CA ALA A 188 -9.01 7.61 -10.33
C ALA A 188 -9.31 9.09 -10.04
N PHE A 189 -8.44 9.76 -9.28
CA PHE A 189 -8.55 11.20 -9.02
C PHE A 189 -8.40 12.02 -10.31
N ASP A 190 -7.41 11.69 -11.13
CA ASP A 190 -7.15 12.41 -12.37
C ASP A 190 -8.31 12.32 -13.37
N THR A 191 -8.97 11.16 -13.40
CA THR A 191 -10.10 10.92 -14.31
C THR A 191 -11.46 11.31 -13.74
N LEU A 192 -11.55 11.69 -12.46
CA LEU A 192 -12.82 11.96 -11.77
C LEU A 192 -13.65 13.07 -12.48
N ASN A 193 -12.98 14.10 -12.97
CA ASN A 193 -13.60 15.23 -13.65
C ASN A 193 -13.74 15.06 -15.17
N ALA A 194 -13.33 13.92 -15.73
CA ALA A 194 -13.50 13.65 -17.15
C ALA A 194 -14.99 13.58 -17.50
N GLN A 195 -15.43 14.31 -18.56
CA GLN A 195 -16.85 14.38 -18.93
C GLN A 195 -17.33 13.09 -19.60
N GLY A 196 -16.53 12.51 -20.49
CA GLY A 196 -16.88 11.31 -21.24
C GLY A 196 -16.49 10.01 -20.52
N ARG A 197 -16.45 8.94 -21.29
CA ARG A 197 -16.12 7.61 -20.81
C ARG A 197 -14.61 7.43 -20.66
N ILE A 198 -14.24 6.56 -19.72
CA ILE A 198 -12.86 6.22 -19.39
C ILE A 198 -12.62 4.75 -19.68
N LEU A 199 -11.49 4.41 -20.30
CA LEU A 199 -11.03 3.05 -20.49
C LEU A 199 -9.80 2.82 -19.60
N PHE A 200 -9.88 1.83 -18.71
CA PHE A 200 -8.77 1.38 -17.87
C PHE A 200 -8.26 0.03 -18.37
N ILE A 201 -7.01 -0.03 -18.78
CA ILE A 201 -6.41 -1.23 -19.39
C ILE A 201 -5.33 -1.79 -18.49
N VAL A 202 -5.36 -3.10 -18.24
CA VAL A 202 -4.34 -3.82 -17.49
C VAL A 202 -4.11 -5.21 -18.08
N HIS A 203 -2.94 -5.80 -17.79
CA HIS A 203 -2.57 -7.08 -18.36
C HIS A 203 -2.98 -8.30 -17.50
N LYS A 204 -3.18 -8.12 -16.18
CA LYS A 204 -3.57 -9.20 -15.25
C LYS A 204 -4.95 -8.97 -14.64
N LEU A 205 -5.72 -10.05 -14.52
CA LEU A 205 -7.09 -10.00 -13.98
C LEU A 205 -7.13 -9.62 -12.49
N ASP A 206 -6.15 -10.08 -11.70
CA ASP A 206 -6.06 -9.77 -10.28
C ASP A 206 -5.87 -8.26 -10.05
N ILE A 207 -5.01 -7.62 -10.88
CA ILE A 207 -4.82 -6.16 -10.84
C ILE A 207 -6.10 -5.44 -11.27
N LEU A 208 -6.83 -5.98 -12.26
CA LEU A 208 -8.08 -5.40 -12.75
C LEU A 208 -9.12 -5.29 -11.63
N SER A 209 -9.31 -6.37 -10.87
CA SER A 209 -10.27 -6.40 -9.76
C SER A 209 -9.89 -5.41 -8.66
N GLN A 210 -8.62 -5.38 -8.27
CA GLN A 210 -8.11 -4.43 -7.25
C GLN A 210 -8.23 -2.97 -7.72
N SER A 211 -7.98 -2.71 -9.01
CA SER A 211 -8.13 -1.38 -9.59
C SER A 211 -9.59 -0.93 -9.58
N ARG A 212 -10.51 -1.81 -9.95
CA ARG A 212 -11.95 -1.54 -9.88
C ARG A 212 -12.39 -1.21 -8.45
N GLU A 213 -12.00 -2.01 -7.45
CA GLU A 213 -12.29 -1.74 -6.04
C GLU A 213 -11.74 -0.39 -5.56
N SER A 214 -10.56 0.01 -6.04
CA SER A 214 -9.98 1.32 -5.71
C SER A 214 -10.78 2.46 -6.33
N TYR A 215 -11.25 2.28 -7.56
CA TYR A 215 -12.11 3.27 -8.24
C TYR A 215 -13.50 3.35 -7.60
N GLU A 216 -14.10 2.25 -7.15
CA GLU A 216 -15.40 2.23 -6.47
C GLU A 216 -15.42 3.13 -5.24
N LYS A 217 -14.29 3.25 -4.54
CA LYS A 217 -14.16 4.13 -3.37
C LYS A 217 -14.13 5.62 -3.71
N ILE A 218 -13.82 5.97 -4.96
CA ILE A 218 -13.76 7.36 -5.45
C ILE A 218 -14.99 7.69 -6.29
N TYR A 219 -15.39 6.76 -7.16
CA TYR A 219 -16.55 6.87 -8.05
C TYR A 219 -17.82 6.34 -7.37
N THR A 220 -18.22 6.92 -6.25
CA THR A 220 -19.31 6.41 -5.38
C THR A 220 -20.68 6.33 -6.04
N THR A 221 -20.92 7.11 -7.08
CA THR A 221 -22.22 7.17 -7.80
C THR A 221 -22.14 6.74 -9.25
N ALA A 222 -20.94 6.51 -9.78
CA ALA A 222 -20.76 6.20 -11.19
C ALA A 222 -20.81 4.68 -11.43
N LYS A 223 -21.37 4.31 -12.58
CA LYS A 223 -21.39 2.91 -13.00
C LYS A 223 -20.03 2.49 -13.53
N LEU A 224 -19.46 1.45 -12.96
CA LEU A 224 -18.20 0.85 -13.38
C LEU A 224 -18.49 -0.44 -14.18
N GLY A 225 -17.81 -0.60 -15.31
CA GLY A 225 -17.97 -1.73 -16.20
C GLY A 225 -16.77 -2.67 -16.17
N LEU A 226 -16.96 -3.92 -16.62
CA LEU A 226 -15.91 -4.92 -16.67
C LEU A 226 -15.92 -5.64 -18.03
N LEU A 227 -14.74 -5.82 -18.63
CA LEU A 227 -14.52 -6.53 -19.89
C LEU A 227 -13.34 -7.49 -19.76
N THR A 228 -13.66 -8.75 -19.47
CA THR A 228 -12.69 -9.86 -19.37
C THR A 228 -13.14 -11.05 -20.21
N GLY A 229 -12.33 -12.11 -20.26
CA GLY A 229 -12.71 -13.35 -20.94
C GLY A 229 -14.00 -13.96 -20.38
N ASP A 230 -14.17 -13.85 -19.06
CA ASP A 230 -15.24 -14.52 -18.32
C ASP A 230 -16.41 -13.59 -17.95
N ALA A 231 -16.23 -12.26 -18.02
CA ALA A 231 -17.22 -11.30 -17.59
C ALA A 231 -17.33 -10.11 -18.55
N ARG A 232 -18.59 -9.74 -18.87
CA ARG A 232 -18.94 -8.53 -19.63
C ARG A 232 -20.05 -7.79 -18.91
N GLU A 233 -19.68 -6.81 -18.09
CA GLU A 233 -20.59 -6.01 -17.28
C GLU A 233 -20.59 -4.56 -17.74
N HIS A 234 -21.74 -3.99 -18.01
CA HIS A 234 -21.88 -2.57 -18.33
C HIS A 234 -20.91 -2.04 -19.39
N VAL A 235 -20.59 -2.87 -20.40
CA VAL A 235 -19.56 -2.56 -21.40
C VAL A 235 -19.85 -1.27 -22.16
N ASN A 236 -21.14 -0.97 -22.44
CA ASN A 236 -21.56 0.16 -23.27
C ASN A 236 -22.05 1.39 -22.47
N ASP A 237 -22.38 1.22 -21.17
CA ASP A 237 -23.08 2.23 -20.37
C ASP A 237 -22.33 2.60 -19.07
N SER A 238 -21.11 2.11 -18.90
CA SER A 238 -20.25 2.48 -17.76
C SER A 238 -19.54 3.81 -17.95
N LYS A 239 -19.28 4.50 -16.85
CA LYS A 239 -18.40 5.68 -16.80
C LYS A 239 -16.95 5.27 -16.97
N VAL A 240 -16.52 4.22 -16.28
CA VAL A 240 -15.19 3.63 -16.40
C VAL A 240 -15.36 2.18 -16.81
N LEU A 241 -14.75 1.79 -17.93
CA LEU A 241 -14.67 0.41 -18.38
C LEU A 241 -13.31 -0.17 -18.04
N PHE A 242 -13.29 -1.16 -17.15
CA PHE A 242 -12.07 -1.92 -16.83
C PHE A 242 -11.94 -3.07 -17.81
N ALA A 243 -10.85 -3.12 -18.56
CA ALA A 243 -10.63 -4.10 -19.59
C ALA A 243 -9.30 -4.83 -19.42
N SER A 244 -9.32 -6.17 -19.51
CA SER A 244 -8.08 -6.91 -19.68
C SER A 244 -7.55 -6.71 -21.10
N LYS A 245 -6.23 -6.52 -21.20
CA LYS A 245 -5.54 -6.36 -22.50
C LYS A 245 -5.89 -7.47 -23.51
N ASP A 246 -5.92 -8.71 -23.03
CA ASP A 246 -6.11 -9.87 -23.92
C ASP A 246 -7.54 -9.97 -24.44
N THR A 247 -8.52 -9.62 -23.63
CA THR A 247 -9.92 -9.55 -24.10
C THR A 247 -10.12 -8.36 -25.03
N LEU A 248 -9.59 -7.20 -24.65
CA LEU A 248 -9.73 -5.99 -25.45
C LEU A 248 -9.09 -6.14 -26.84
N ARG A 249 -7.96 -6.86 -26.95
CA ARG A 249 -7.32 -7.18 -28.23
C ARG A 249 -8.29 -7.79 -29.25
N ASN A 250 -9.20 -8.60 -28.78
CA ASN A 250 -10.11 -9.36 -29.66
C ASN A 250 -11.38 -8.57 -30.03
N CYS A 251 -11.62 -7.42 -29.39
CA CYS A 251 -12.86 -6.67 -29.58
C CYS A 251 -12.70 -5.14 -29.54
N PHE A 252 -11.48 -4.60 -29.58
CA PHE A 252 -11.30 -3.13 -29.55
C PHE A 252 -11.94 -2.42 -30.73
N THR A 253 -12.11 -3.09 -31.85
CA THR A 253 -12.80 -2.55 -33.04
C THR A 253 -14.32 -2.49 -32.90
N ASP A 254 -14.90 -3.10 -31.86
CA ASP A 254 -16.32 -2.98 -31.54
C ASP A 254 -16.64 -1.58 -30.97
N PHE A 255 -15.61 -0.86 -30.48
CA PHE A 255 -15.70 0.51 -30.01
C PHE A 255 -15.29 1.50 -31.07
N LYS A 256 -15.82 2.73 -31.01
CA LYS A 256 -15.35 3.80 -31.90
C LYS A 256 -13.97 4.28 -31.45
N PRO A 257 -13.10 4.73 -32.36
CA PRO A 257 -11.77 5.23 -32.01
C PRO A 257 -11.76 6.35 -30.96
N ASN A 258 -12.79 7.19 -30.96
CA ASN A 258 -12.97 8.31 -30.02
C ASN A 258 -14.07 8.07 -28.97
N GLU A 259 -14.39 6.81 -28.68
CA GLU A 259 -15.45 6.48 -27.72
C GLU A 259 -15.07 6.81 -26.27
N PHE A 260 -13.79 6.71 -25.96
CA PHE A 260 -13.28 7.02 -24.64
C PHE A 260 -12.58 8.38 -24.65
N ASP A 261 -12.97 9.27 -23.74
CA ASP A 261 -12.33 10.57 -23.58
C ASP A 261 -10.96 10.43 -22.92
N TYR A 262 -10.83 9.47 -22.04
CA TYR A 262 -9.62 9.22 -21.27
C TYR A 262 -9.24 7.73 -21.31
N ILE A 263 -7.96 7.45 -21.44
CA ILE A 263 -7.43 6.07 -21.40
C ILE A 263 -6.35 6.02 -20.34
N VAL A 264 -6.47 5.06 -19.41
CA VAL A 264 -5.45 4.74 -18.41
C VAL A 264 -4.88 3.37 -18.72
N ILE A 265 -3.57 3.27 -18.74
CA ILE A 265 -2.84 2.01 -18.96
C ILE A 265 -1.96 1.79 -17.74
N ASP A 266 -2.33 0.81 -16.94
CA ASP A 266 -1.53 0.43 -15.78
C ASP A 266 -0.45 -0.58 -16.17
N GLU A 267 0.69 -0.51 -15.49
CA GLU A 267 1.91 -1.26 -15.77
C GLU A 267 2.33 -1.17 -17.25
N VAL A 268 2.40 0.06 -17.74
CA VAL A 268 2.62 0.36 -19.17
C VAL A 268 3.97 -0.11 -19.70
N HIS A 269 4.89 -0.52 -18.82
CA HIS A 269 6.15 -1.16 -19.23
C HIS A 269 5.93 -2.44 -20.06
N HIS A 270 4.75 -3.06 -20.00
CA HIS A 270 4.33 -4.11 -20.93
C HIS A 270 3.82 -3.59 -22.27
N GLY A 271 3.69 -2.28 -22.44
CA GLY A 271 3.05 -1.62 -23.59
C GLY A 271 3.72 -1.82 -24.96
N GLN A 272 5.00 -2.21 -24.98
CA GLN A 272 5.72 -2.50 -26.24
C GLN A 272 5.34 -3.85 -26.89
N ALA A 273 4.52 -4.67 -26.26
CA ALA A 273 3.98 -5.84 -26.93
C ALA A 273 3.11 -5.41 -28.14
N PRO A 274 3.20 -6.10 -29.30
CA PRO A 274 2.45 -5.75 -30.50
C PRO A 274 0.94 -5.58 -30.27
N THR A 275 0.41 -6.33 -29.32
CA THR A 275 -1.00 -6.25 -28.89
C THR A 275 -1.37 -4.87 -28.33
N TYR A 276 -0.54 -4.33 -27.45
CA TYR A 276 -0.77 -2.99 -26.88
C TYR A 276 -0.65 -1.92 -27.96
N GLN A 277 0.35 -2.02 -28.85
CA GLN A 277 0.53 -1.05 -29.93
C GLN A 277 -0.70 -0.98 -30.84
N SER A 278 -1.30 -2.13 -31.18
CA SER A 278 -2.53 -2.17 -31.98
C SER A 278 -3.70 -1.46 -31.29
N ILE A 279 -3.91 -1.73 -30.02
CA ILE A 279 -4.98 -1.09 -29.22
C ILE A 279 -4.74 0.42 -29.09
N LEU A 280 -3.51 0.82 -28.71
CA LEU A 280 -3.19 2.23 -28.44
C LEU A 280 -3.15 3.08 -29.71
N SER A 281 -2.81 2.51 -30.86
CA SER A 281 -2.85 3.21 -32.14
C SER A 281 -4.27 3.38 -32.69
N TYR A 282 -5.19 2.48 -32.31
CA TYR A 282 -6.60 2.57 -32.70
C TYR A 282 -7.35 3.66 -31.96
N PHE A 283 -7.22 3.72 -30.64
CA PHE A 283 -7.95 4.68 -29.82
C PHE A 283 -7.34 6.08 -29.89
N LYS A 284 -8.22 7.08 -29.98
CA LYS A 284 -7.86 8.50 -30.04
C LYS A 284 -8.67 9.25 -28.96
N PRO A 285 -8.24 9.21 -27.71
CA PRO A 285 -8.97 9.86 -26.62
C PRO A 285 -9.01 11.39 -26.81
N ASN A 286 -10.17 11.97 -26.52
CA ASN A 286 -10.35 13.42 -26.70
C ASN A 286 -9.54 14.23 -25.67
N VAL A 287 -9.38 13.70 -24.46
CA VAL A 287 -8.72 14.39 -23.34
C VAL A 287 -7.28 13.94 -23.20
N PHE A 288 -7.03 12.68 -22.77
CA PHE A 288 -5.67 12.24 -22.46
C PHE A 288 -5.51 10.71 -22.48
N MET A 289 -4.29 10.26 -22.72
CA MET A 289 -3.85 8.87 -22.55
C MET A 289 -2.73 8.84 -21.51
N LEU A 290 -3.00 8.25 -20.36
CA LEU A 290 -2.10 8.15 -19.22
C LEU A 290 -1.49 6.76 -19.13
N GLY A 291 -0.16 6.67 -19.15
CA GLY A 291 0.60 5.47 -18.80
C GLY A 291 1.09 5.55 -17.36
N LEU A 292 0.89 4.49 -16.60
CA LEU A 292 1.40 4.33 -15.23
C LEU A 292 2.42 3.19 -15.20
N THR A 293 3.54 3.39 -14.53
CA THR A 293 4.53 2.32 -14.30
C THR A 293 5.34 2.58 -13.05
N ALA A 294 5.84 1.50 -12.43
CA ALA A 294 6.83 1.60 -11.36
C ALA A 294 8.27 1.59 -11.91
N THR A 295 8.48 0.96 -13.05
CA THR A 295 9.80 0.76 -13.66
C THR A 295 9.76 1.13 -15.14
N PRO A 296 10.41 2.23 -15.54
CA PRO A 296 10.46 2.62 -16.94
C PRO A 296 11.38 1.72 -17.77
N ASP A 297 12.42 1.16 -17.14
CA ASP A 297 13.44 0.36 -17.81
C ASP A 297 13.03 -1.11 -17.93
N ARG A 298 13.19 -1.66 -19.11
CA ARG A 298 12.96 -3.08 -19.40
C ARG A 298 14.26 -3.78 -19.78
N ALA A 299 14.33 -5.06 -19.41
CA ALA A 299 15.44 -5.93 -19.81
C ALA A 299 15.57 -6.09 -21.34
N ASP A 300 14.48 -5.91 -22.09
CA ASP A 300 14.46 -6.00 -23.56
C ASP A 300 14.83 -4.68 -24.27
N ARG A 301 15.21 -3.64 -23.52
CA ARG A 301 15.63 -2.31 -24.01
C ARG A 301 14.62 -1.60 -24.92
N LYS A 302 13.36 -1.99 -24.89
CA LYS A 302 12.32 -1.33 -25.68
C LYS A 302 11.85 -0.07 -24.93
N ASP A 303 11.88 1.04 -25.65
CA ASP A 303 11.53 2.35 -25.11
C ASP A 303 10.01 2.54 -25.06
N ILE A 304 9.44 2.50 -23.86
CA ILE A 304 8.00 2.73 -23.63
C ILE A 304 7.62 4.19 -23.88
N PHE A 305 8.56 5.13 -23.74
CA PHE A 305 8.28 6.56 -23.89
C PHE A 305 7.86 6.92 -25.31
N GLN A 306 8.31 6.14 -26.31
CA GLN A 306 7.89 6.31 -27.70
C GLN A 306 6.36 6.24 -27.87
N LEU A 307 5.67 5.38 -27.12
CA LEU A 307 4.20 5.25 -27.16
C LEU A 307 3.48 6.50 -26.66
N PHE A 308 4.16 7.30 -25.85
CA PHE A 308 3.64 8.51 -25.20
C PHE A 308 4.31 9.78 -25.73
N ASP A 309 4.85 9.75 -26.94
CA ASP A 309 5.50 10.87 -27.60
C ASP A 309 6.63 11.48 -26.76
N TYR A 310 7.34 10.65 -25.98
CA TYR A 310 8.38 11.00 -25.01
C TYR A 310 7.93 11.95 -23.88
N ASN A 311 6.63 12.06 -23.63
CA ASN A 311 6.09 12.90 -22.57
C ASN A 311 6.19 12.18 -21.21
N LYS A 312 7.30 12.36 -20.52
CA LYS A 312 7.46 11.98 -19.12
C LYS A 312 6.89 13.09 -18.23
N VAL A 313 5.67 12.89 -17.73
CA VAL A 313 4.94 13.92 -16.94
C VAL A 313 5.53 14.04 -15.55
N PHE A 314 5.80 12.93 -14.91
CA PHE A 314 6.33 12.89 -13.56
C PHE A 314 7.14 11.62 -13.32
N GLU A 315 8.19 11.75 -12.53
CA GLU A 315 9.01 10.62 -12.11
C GLU A 315 9.38 10.77 -10.63
N TYR A 316 9.16 9.71 -9.88
CA TYR A 316 9.52 9.59 -8.49
C TYR A 316 10.19 8.26 -8.27
N THR A 317 11.40 8.25 -7.74
CA THR A 317 12.17 7.03 -7.55
C THR A 317 11.76 6.31 -6.27
N LEU A 318 12.15 5.03 -6.14
CA LEU A 318 11.96 4.28 -4.90
C LEU A 318 12.68 4.97 -3.72
N ASN A 319 13.88 5.48 -3.95
CA ASN A 319 14.65 6.18 -2.91
C ASN A 319 13.94 7.48 -2.50
N ASP A 320 13.46 8.28 -3.45
CA ASP A 320 12.68 9.48 -3.12
C ASP A 320 11.46 9.14 -2.28
N ALA A 321 10.76 8.05 -2.61
CA ALA A 321 9.57 7.63 -1.88
C ALA A 321 9.88 7.16 -0.44
N ILE A 322 11.04 6.54 -0.23
CA ILE A 322 11.53 6.15 1.10
C ILE A 322 11.99 7.38 1.87
N ASP A 323 12.81 8.23 1.27
CA ASP A 323 13.37 9.42 1.91
C ASP A 323 12.30 10.43 2.34
N ASN A 324 11.21 10.50 1.59
CA ASN A 324 10.06 11.35 1.90
C ASN A 324 8.95 10.64 2.69
N GLY A 325 9.17 9.41 3.15
CA GLY A 325 8.26 8.68 4.05
C GLY A 325 6.98 8.14 3.39
N PHE A 326 6.88 8.11 2.07
CA PHE A 326 5.76 7.46 1.35
C PHE A 326 5.89 5.94 1.35
N LEU A 327 7.12 5.43 1.39
CA LEU A 327 7.44 4.01 1.52
C LEU A 327 8.36 3.77 2.71
N VAL A 328 8.28 2.57 3.28
CA VAL A 328 9.15 2.17 4.39
C VAL A 328 10.55 1.82 3.89
N PRO A 329 11.61 2.14 4.64
CA PRO A 329 12.96 1.70 4.31
C PRO A 329 13.06 0.17 4.43
N TYR A 330 14.00 -0.40 3.68
CA TYR A 330 14.32 -1.83 3.75
C TYR A 330 15.81 -2.04 4.03
N THR A 331 16.14 -3.18 4.62
CA THR A 331 17.51 -3.64 4.77
C THR A 331 17.74 -4.82 3.84
N TYR A 332 18.73 -4.70 2.96
CA TYR A 332 19.12 -5.77 2.05
C TYR A 332 20.29 -6.57 2.65
N TYR A 333 20.13 -7.89 2.70
CA TYR A 333 21.17 -8.82 3.10
C TYR A 333 21.57 -9.69 1.91
N GLY A 334 22.73 -9.44 1.34
CA GLY A 334 23.34 -10.31 0.33
C GLY A 334 24.02 -11.49 1.00
N LEU A 335 23.53 -12.69 0.74
CA LEU A 335 24.14 -13.93 1.23
C LEU A 335 24.99 -14.53 0.11
N THR A 336 26.25 -14.86 0.41
CA THR A 336 27.12 -15.58 -0.53
C THR A 336 26.89 -17.07 -0.37
N ASP A 337 26.74 -17.80 -1.46
CA ASP A 337 26.81 -19.26 -1.48
C ASP A 337 28.07 -19.73 -2.24
N ASN A 338 28.37 -21.02 -2.12
CA ASN A 338 29.52 -21.64 -2.79
C ASN A 338 29.10 -22.37 -4.08
N ILE A 339 28.00 -21.93 -4.72
CA ILE A 339 27.46 -22.57 -5.90
C ILE A 339 28.21 -22.10 -7.14
N ASP A 340 28.64 -23.06 -7.94
CA ASP A 340 29.19 -22.79 -9.27
C ASP A 340 28.06 -22.66 -10.30
N TYR A 341 27.69 -21.43 -10.60
CA TYR A 341 26.66 -21.12 -11.60
C TYR A 341 27.14 -21.30 -13.05
N SER A 342 28.44 -21.49 -13.31
CA SER A 342 28.99 -21.61 -14.66
C SER A 342 28.49 -22.86 -15.41
N ASN A 343 28.05 -23.85 -14.69
CA ASN A 343 27.55 -25.13 -15.25
C ASN A 343 26.02 -25.13 -15.48
N ILE A 344 25.31 -24.03 -15.17
CA ILE A 344 23.87 -23.93 -15.36
C ILE A 344 23.60 -23.47 -16.79
N ARG A 345 22.93 -24.32 -17.58
CA ARG A 345 22.63 -24.03 -19.00
C ARG A 345 21.65 -22.86 -19.10
N TYR A 346 22.03 -21.88 -19.92
CA TYR A 346 21.22 -20.71 -20.25
C TYR A 346 20.80 -20.75 -21.72
N ASN A 347 19.51 -20.58 -22.02
CA ASN A 347 18.95 -20.66 -23.38
C ASN A 347 18.82 -19.31 -24.08
N GLY A 348 19.45 -18.25 -23.56
CA GLY A 348 19.35 -16.87 -24.07
C GLY A 348 18.25 -16.02 -23.43
N SER A 349 17.32 -16.63 -22.68
CA SER A 349 16.27 -15.92 -21.93
C SER A 349 16.10 -16.41 -20.50
N LYS A 350 16.23 -17.71 -20.26
CA LYS A 350 16.07 -18.35 -18.93
C LYS A 350 17.11 -19.44 -18.73
N TYR A 351 17.46 -19.68 -17.49
CA TYR A 351 18.21 -20.85 -17.07
C TYR A 351 17.33 -22.11 -17.13
N LYS A 352 17.95 -23.28 -17.35
CA LYS A 352 17.23 -24.55 -17.29
C LYS A 352 16.88 -24.89 -15.86
N ILE A 353 15.58 -25.15 -15.59
CA ILE A 353 15.03 -25.40 -14.26
C ILE A 353 15.68 -26.63 -13.62
N GLU A 354 15.90 -27.70 -14.39
CA GLU A 354 16.53 -28.93 -13.86
C GLU A 354 17.97 -28.72 -13.39
N ASP A 355 18.69 -27.78 -14.01
CA ASP A 355 20.05 -27.44 -13.62
C ASP A 355 20.05 -26.52 -12.39
N LEU A 356 19.09 -25.59 -12.31
CA LEU A 356 18.84 -24.76 -11.11
C LEU A 356 18.44 -25.62 -9.92
N ASP A 357 17.53 -26.58 -10.09
CA ASP A 357 17.11 -27.48 -9.02
C ASP A 357 18.29 -28.26 -8.42
N ARG A 358 19.17 -28.80 -9.29
CA ARG A 358 20.37 -29.52 -8.84
C ARG A 358 21.35 -28.60 -8.10
N ALA A 359 21.46 -27.35 -8.50
CA ALA A 359 22.41 -26.41 -7.93
C ALA A 359 21.88 -25.75 -6.64
N LEU A 360 20.58 -25.47 -6.57
CA LEU A 360 19.99 -24.65 -5.50
C LEU A 360 19.27 -25.49 -4.42
N ILE A 361 18.72 -26.66 -4.77
CA ILE A 361 18.04 -27.53 -3.79
C ILE A 361 19.09 -28.41 -3.12
N ILE A 362 19.79 -27.80 -2.16
CA ILE A 362 20.83 -28.45 -1.35
C ILE A 362 20.40 -28.32 0.11
N PRO A 363 20.32 -29.44 0.89
CA PRO A 363 19.85 -29.40 2.26
C PRO A 363 20.56 -28.36 3.12
N GLU A 364 21.88 -28.27 3.02
CA GLU A 364 22.70 -27.36 3.81
C GLU A 364 22.41 -25.87 3.45
N ARG A 365 22.11 -25.60 2.17
CA ARG A 365 21.72 -24.28 1.71
C ARG A 365 20.32 -23.90 2.24
N ASN A 366 19.38 -24.82 2.16
CA ASN A 366 18.01 -24.60 2.63
C ASN A 366 17.97 -24.40 4.14
N GLU A 367 18.75 -25.18 4.92
CA GLU A 367 18.92 -24.97 6.37
C GLU A 367 19.50 -23.59 6.67
N ARG A 368 20.53 -23.18 5.95
CA ARG A 368 21.12 -21.83 6.12
C ARG A 368 20.12 -20.72 5.82
N ILE A 369 19.28 -20.87 4.80
CA ILE A 369 18.21 -19.91 4.49
C ILE A 369 17.24 -19.81 5.65
N PHE A 370 16.86 -20.96 6.25
CA PHE A 370 16.01 -20.99 7.43
C PHE A 370 16.66 -20.24 8.60
N ASP A 371 17.93 -20.52 8.92
CA ASP A 371 18.66 -19.88 10.01
C ASP A 371 18.79 -18.36 9.82
N GLU A 372 19.05 -17.91 8.59
CA GLU A 372 19.11 -16.49 8.25
C GLU A 372 17.72 -15.81 8.36
N TYR A 373 16.65 -16.52 7.97
CA TYR A 373 15.30 -16.03 8.18
C TYR A 373 14.97 -15.87 9.67
N ILE A 374 15.31 -16.83 10.50
CA ILE A 374 15.10 -16.73 11.96
C ILE A 374 15.91 -15.57 12.54
N THR A 375 17.19 -15.45 12.15
CA THR A 375 18.12 -14.46 12.71
C THR A 375 17.79 -13.03 12.27
N LYS A 376 17.49 -12.82 10.99
CA LYS A 376 17.28 -11.49 10.39
C LYS A 376 15.81 -11.16 10.19
N GLY A 377 15.01 -12.13 9.81
CA GLY A 377 13.58 -12.00 9.62
C GLY A 377 12.78 -12.05 10.92
N CYS A 378 13.37 -12.53 12.02
CA CYS A 378 12.78 -12.58 13.37
C CYS A 378 11.40 -13.26 13.40
N GLY A 379 11.15 -14.27 12.56
CA GLY A 379 9.87 -14.97 12.48
C GLY A 379 8.71 -14.13 11.90
N ASN A 380 9.01 -12.98 11.29
CA ASN A 380 7.99 -12.14 10.66
C ASN A 380 7.44 -12.78 9.38
N LYS A 381 6.25 -12.31 8.97
CA LYS A 381 5.61 -12.75 7.74
C LYS A 381 6.51 -12.56 6.54
N ALA A 382 6.72 -13.64 5.78
CA ALA A 382 7.69 -13.70 4.70
C ALA A 382 7.10 -14.25 3.40
N LEU A 383 7.65 -13.78 2.27
CA LEU A 383 7.41 -14.33 0.94
C LEU A 383 8.75 -14.77 0.34
N GLY A 384 8.86 -16.05 -0.03
CA GLY A 384 10.04 -16.64 -0.65
C GLY A 384 9.83 -16.89 -2.14
N PHE A 385 10.73 -16.37 -2.98
CA PHE A 385 10.73 -16.59 -4.43
C PHE A 385 11.70 -17.71 -4.76
N CYS A 386 11.16 -18.83 -5.22
CA CYS A 386 11.90 -20.04 -5.54
C CYS A 386 12.09 -20.23 -7.05
N CYS A 387 13.13 -20.94 -7.45
CA CYS A 387 13.44 -21.23 -8.84
C CYS A 387 12.50 -22.26 -9.48
N SER A 388 11.87 -23.12 -8.69
CA SER A 388 10.97 -24.19 -9.15
C SER A 388 9.88 -24.53 -8.14
N ILE A 389 8.82 -25.21 -8.62
CA ILE A 389 7.75 -25.74 -7.75
C ILE A 389 8.29 -26.72 -6.74
N LYS A 390 9.24 -27.56 -7.15
CA LYS A 390 9.93 -28.50 -6.26
C LYS A 390 10.63 -27.74 -5.14
N HIS A 391 11.41 -26.71 -5.47
CA HIS A 391 12.10 -25.88 -4.48
C HIS A 391 11.11 -25.22 -3.50
N ALA A 392 10.01 -24.67 -4.00
CA ALA A 392 9.00 -24.07 -3.15
C ALA A 392 8.36 -25.07 -2.15
N ASN A 393 8.08 -26.29 -2.60
CA ASN A 393 7.55 -27.34 -1.75
C ASN A 393 8.57 -27.78 -0.68
N GLU A 394 9.81 -28.02 -1.06
CA GLU A 394 10.86 -28.42 -0.11
C GLU A 394 11.14 -27.36 0.96
N MET A 395 11.13 -26.07 0.56
CA MET A 395 11.27 -24.98 1.52
C MET A 395 10.06 -24.90 2.46
N ALA A 396 8.84 -25.08 1.97
CA ALA A 396 7.65 -25.10 2.83
C ALA A 396 7.67 -26.29 3.81
N GLU A 397 8.06 -27.47 3.36
CA GLU A 397 8.23 -28.65 4.23
C GLU A 397 9.30 -28.43 5.29
N LEU A 398 10.45 -27.87 4.94
CA LEU A 398 11.52 -27.56 5.88
C LEU A 398 11.03 -26.59 6.98
N PHE A 399 10.39 -25.49 6.61
CA PHE A 399 9.90 -24.49 7.57
C PHE A 399 8.83 -25.10 8.49
N ASN A 400 7.90 -25.89 7.96
CA ASN A 400 6.90 -26.61 8.74
C ASN A 400 7.55 -27.60 9.72
N SER A 401 8.57 -28.34 9.29
CA SER A 401 9.31 -29.30 10.15
C SER A 401 10.01 -28.62 11.31
N LYS A 402 10.39 -27.34 11.15
CA LYS A 402 11.01 -26.49 12.17
C LYS A 402 9.98 -25.68 12.99
N GLY A 403 8.68 -25.91 12.79
CA GLY A 403 7.61 -25.28 13.57
C GLY A 403 7.16 -23.90 13.08
N ILE A 404 7.59 -23.45 11.89
CA ILE A 404 7.10 -22.22 11.25
C ILE A 404 6.02 -22.58 10.22
N PRO A 405 4.76 -22.16 10.40
CA PRO A 405 3.69 -22.44 9.45
C PRO A 405 4.02 -21.87 8.06
N ALA A 406 4.22 -22.75 7.09
CA ALA A 406 4.62 -22.36 5.74
C ALA A 406 3.80 -23.11 4.67
N VAL A 407 3.67 -22.49 3.50
CA VAL A 407 2.93 -23.06 2.36
C VAL A 407 3.62 -22.73 1.05
N ALA A 408 3.58 -23.66 0.09
CA ALA A 408 3.94 -23.38 -1.30
C ALA A 408 2.70 -22.91 -2.07
N ILE A 409 2.78 -21.73 -2.69
CA ILE A 409 1.74 -21.16 -3.55
C ILE A 409 2.29 -21.12 -4.96
N THR A 410 1.84 -22.06 -5.79
CA THR A 410 2.34 -22.29 -7.14
C THR A 410 1.20 -22.42 -8.13
N SER A 411 1.51 -22.61 -9.42
CA SER A 411 0.50 -22.90 -10.44
C SER A 411 -0.24 -24.22 -10.20
N GLU A 412 0.34 -25.15 -9.43
CA GLU A 412 -0.22 -26.46 -9.13
C GLU A 412 -0.95 -26.51 -7.77
N THR A 413 -0.99 -25.40 -7.03
CA THR A 413 -1.65 -25.36 -5.72
C THR A 413 -3.16 -25.47 -5.87
N PRO A 414 -3.81 -26.53 -5.30
CA PRO A 414 -5.27 -26.64 -5.27
C PRO A 414 -5.89 -25.48 -4.50
N ASP A 415 -7.06 -25.02 -4.91
CA ASP A 415 -7.81 -23.94 -4.24
C ASP A 415 -6.91 -22.72 -3.90
N ARG A 416 -6.07 -22.33 -4.85
CA ARG A 416 -5.05 -21.29 -4.69
C ARG A 416 -5.58 -20.01 -4.06
N ASP A 417 -6.79 -19.57 -4.43
CA ASP A 417 -7.40 -18.35 -3.90
C ASP A 417 -7.68 -18.45 -2.41
N LYS A 418 -8.10 -19.63 -1.95
CA LYS A 418 -8.27 -19.91 -0.53
C LYS A 418 -6.93 -19.87 0.21
N VAL A 419 -5.90 -20.50 -0.34
CA VAL A 419 -4.55 -20.52 0.27
C VAL A 419 -3.98 -19.10 0.36
N ILE A 420 -4.17 -18.27 -0.67
CA ILE A 420 -3.78 -16.85 -0.65
C ILE A 420 -4.55 -16.10 0.45
N LYS A 421 -5.85 -16.36 0.60
CA LYS A 421 -6.65 -15.76 1.66
C LYS A 421 -6.17 -16.18 3.05
N ASP A 422 -5.87 -17.47 3.24
CA ASP A 422 -5.35 -18.02 4.49
C ASP A 422 -3.97 -17.40 4.81
N PHE A 423 -3.10 -17.21 3.81
CA PHE A 423 -1.85 -16.48 3.99
C PHE A 423 -2.09 -15.01 4.37
N ARG A 424 -3.05 -14.30 3.73
CA ARG A 424 -3.43 -12.94 4.13
C ARG A 424 -3.90 -12.87 5.59
N GLN A 425 -4.63 -13.87 6.05
CA GLN A 425 -5.14 -13.98 7.44
C GLN A 425 -4.10 -14.49 8.43
N SER A 426 -2.83 -14.67 8.00
CA SER A 426 -1.73 -15.14 8.84
C SER A 426 -1.93 -16.56 9.40
N VAL A 427 -2.69 -17.41 8.71
CA VAL A 427 -2.71 -18.87 8.97
C VAL A 427 -1.34 -19.45 8.67
N TYR A 428 -0.67 -18.94 7.65
CA TYR A 428 0.73 -19.23 7.32
C TYR A 428 1.59 -18.00 7.58
N THR A 429 2.77 -18.23 8.16
CA THR A 429 3.78 -17.18 8.40
C THR A 429 4.63 -16.95 7.15
N VAL A 430 4.94 -18.01 6.41
CA VAL A 430 5.78 -17.95 5.22
C VAL A 430 5.06 -18.57 4.03
N ALA A 431 5.08 -17.88 2.89
CA ALA A 431 4.65 -18.45 1.62
C ALA A 431 5.85 -18.53 0.65
N PHE A 432 6.03 -19.68 0.01
CA PHE A 432 7.02 -19.89 -1.05
C PHE A 432 6.33 -19.93 -2.40
N THR A 433 6.88 -19.26 -3.40
CA THR A 433 6.23 -19.09 -4.71
C THR A 433 7.21 -19.20 -5.87
N VAL A 434 6.68 -19.46 -7.05
CA VAL A 434 7.43 -19.51 -8.32
C VAL A 434 6.69 -18.68 -9.34
N ASP A 435 7.34 -17.65 -9.88
CA ASP A 435 6.81 -16.73 -10.92
C ASP A 435 5.46 -16.08 -10.59
N LEU A 436 4.91 -16.32 -9.38
CA LEU A 436 3.72 -15.66 -8.88
C LEU A 436 4.13 -14.50 -7.96
N PHE A 437 3.23 -13.53 -7.79
CA PHE A 437 3.44 -12.41 -6.88
C PHE A 437 4.58 -11.43 -7.26
N ASN A 438 5.14 -11.55 -8.44
CA ASN A 438 6.10 -10.59 -8.96
C ASN A 438 5.46 -9.20 -9.19
N GLU A 439 4.14 -9.19 -9.42
CA GLU A 439 3.34 -7.99 -9.68
C GLU A 439 1.89 -8.19 -9.22
N GLY A 440 1.26 -7.11 -8.79
CA GLY A 440 -0.21 -7.05 -8.63
C GLY A 440 -0.76 -7.63 -7.34
N ILE A 441 0.06 -7.91 -6.33
CA ILE A 441 -0.41 -8.37 -5.02
C ILE A 441 0.05 -7.43 -3.92
N ASP A 442 -0.88 -7.12 -3.04
CA ASP A 442 -0.64 -6.33 -1.83
C ASP A 442 -0.83 -7.22 -0.59
N PHE A 443 0.26 -7.34 0.17
CA PHE A 443 0.29 -7.95 1.50
C PHE A 443 0.80 -6.91 2.50
N PRO A 444 -0.06 -6.10 3.11
CA PRO A 444 0.34 -4.97 3.95
C PRO A 444 1.18 -5.35 5.18
N ASP A 445 1.05 -6.59 5.66
CA ASP A 445 1.76 -7.13 6.82
C ASP A 445 3.03 -7.91 6.47
N LEU A 446 3.38 -8.00 5.19
CA LEU A 446 4.62 -8.62 4.74
C LEU A 446 5.83 -7.80 5.21
N ARG A 447 6.83 -8.49 5.79
CA ARG A 447 8.03 -7.85 6.35
C ARG A 447 9.33 -8.38 5.77
N VAL A 448 9.31 -9.60 5.24
CA VAL A 448 10.52 -10.27 4.76
C VAL A 448 10.31 -10.77 3.34
N LEU A 449 11.28 -10.55 2.48
CA LEU A 449 11.36 -11.13 1.14
C LEU A 449 12.62 -12.01 1.07
N LEU A 450 12.46 -13.25 0.63
CA LEU A 450 13.53 -14.21 0.42
C LEU A 450 13.66 -14.48 -1.08
N PHE A 451 14.79 -14.17 -1.65
CA PHE A 451 15.12 -14.50 -3.04
C PHE A 451 16.05 -15.70 -3.03
N LEU A 452 15.58 -16.85 -3.50
CA LEU A 452 16.17 -18.16 -3.27
C LEU A 452 16.69 -18.83 -4.55
#